data_9b1ea14f22995506cc4afdab32f87772
#
_entry.id   9b1ea14f22995506cc4afdab32f87772
#
_cell.length_a   1.000
_cell.length_b   1.000
_cell.length_c   1.000
_cell.angle_alpha   90.00
_cell.angle_beta   90.00
_cell.angle_gamma   90.00
#
_symmetry.space_group_name_H-M   'P 1'
#
loop_
_entity.id
_entity.type
_entity.pdbx_description
1 polymer ?
#
loop_
_entity_poly.entity_id
_entity_poly.type
_entity_poly.pdbx_seq_one_letter_code
_entity_poly.pdbx_strand_id
1 'polypeptide(L)'
;MALTLEQLNSASAEQAAQMLDGLYEHTPWIAQQALTQRPFKSLAQLKYAMTRVLADAGEQAQVKLIRAHPELAGKAMVSKTLTAESTQEQTKAGLTDCTPEEFAKIQQLNANYNAKFGWPFILAVRGPRGVGLNKRQIIEAFERRLHGHPDFERQECLRNIHRIVEIRLNDKFGVEPTQGQQVWDWQEELSQYSDPGYAEKGQLTVTYLTDA
;
A
#
# COMPACT_ATOMS: atom_id res chain seq x y z
N MET A 1 -19.06 -14.57 4.79
CA MET A 1 -20.13 -13.69 4.22
C MET A 1 -19.55 -12.31 4.10
N ALA A 2 -19.70 -11.62 2.96
CA ALA A 2 -19.19 -10.25 2.76
C ALA A 2 -19.90 -9.27 3.68
N LEU A 3 -19.18 -8.24 4.14
CA LEU A 3 -19.76 -7.15 4.93
C LEU A 3 -20.64 -6.26 4.05
N THR A 4 -21.62 -5.59 4.68
CA THR A 4 -22.41 -4.53 4.01
C THR A 4 -22.22 -3.19 4.71
N LEU A 5 -22.42 -2.09 3.98
CA LEU A 5 -22.38 -0.75 4.58
C LEU A 5 -23.48 -0.56 5.63
N GLU A 6 -24.64 -1.19 5.46
CA GLU A 6 -25.72 -1.14 6.43
C GLU A 6 -25.29 -1.77 7.75
N GLN A 7 -24.66 -2.96 7.70
CA GLN A 7 -24.10 -3.60 8.90
C GLN A 7 -23.06 -2.72 9.58
N LEU A 8 -22.14 -2.12 8.82
CA LEU A 8 -21.12 -1.22 9.37
C LEU A 8 -21.73 0.03 10.00
N ASN A 9 -22.73 0.62 9.35
CA ASN A 9 -23.38 1.84 9.82
C ASN A 9 -24.23 1.63 11.09
N SER A 10 -24.88 0.47 11.21
CA SER A 10 -25.75 0.12 12.34
C SER A 10 -25.03 -0.53 13.52
N ALA A 11 -23.80 -1.00 13.32
CA ALA A 11 -23.02 -1.65 14.38
C ALA A 11 -22.62 -0.68 15.49
N SER A 12 -22.38 -1.20 16.69
CA SER A 12 -21.74 -0.41 17.76
C SER A 12 -20.35 0.08 17.31
N ALA A 13 -19.80 1.07 18.00
CA ALA A 13 -18.45 1.58 17.68
C ALA A 13 -17.39 0.47 17.73
N GLU A 14 -17.48 -0.39 18.72
CA GLU A 14 -16.57 -1.51 18.95
C GLU A 14 -16.71 -2.58 17.86
N GLN A 15 -17.93 -2.99 17.54
CA GLN A 15 -18.20 -3.93 16.46
C GLN A 15 -17.75 -3.41 15.10
N ALA A 16 -18.02 -2.15 14.80
CA ALA A 16 -17.60 -1.52 13.55
C ALA A 16 -16.06 -1.44 13.44
N ALA A 17 -15.37 -1.12 14.53
CA ALA A 17 -13.91 -1.14 14.57
C ALA A 17 -13.36 -2.55 14.30
N GLN A 18 -13.97 -3.57 14.88
CA GLN A 18 -13.59 -4.97 14.64
C GLN A 18 -13.85 -5.41 13.20
N MET A 19 -14.94 -4.96 12.56
CA MET A 19 -15.21 -5.23 11.14
C MET A 19 -14.11 -4.70 10.22
N LEU A 20 -13.49 -3.56 10.58
CA LEU A 20 -12.43 -2.91 9.81
C LEU A 20 -11.02 -3.25 10.31
N ASP A 21 -10.89 -4.17 11.26
CA ASP A 21 -9.57 -4.61 11.73
C ASP A 21 -8.75 -5.22 10.60
N GLY A 22 -7.42 -5.05 10.67
CA GLY A 22 -6.48 -5.53 9.63
C GLY A 22 -6.40 -4.66 8.37
N LEU A 23 -7.19 -3.57 8.24
CA LEU A 23 -7.07 -2.68 7.08
C LEU A 23 -5.72 -1.94 7.07
N TYR A 24 -5.36 -1.30 8.18
CA TYR A 24 -4.07 -0.64 8.37
C TYR A 24 -3.19 -1.46 9.31
N GLU A 25 -1.97 -1.74 8.92
CA GLU A 25 -1.04 -2.59 9.65
C GLU A 25 -0.77 -2.01 11.06
N HIS A 26 -1.12 -2.76 12.11
CA HIS A 26 -0.94 -2.39 13.51
C HIS A 26 -1.42 -0.96 13.88
N THR A 27 -2.39 -0.40 13.12
CA THR A 27 -2.80 1.00 13.27
C THR A 27 -4.33 1.15 13.23
N PRO A 28 -5.04 0.53 14.21
CA PRO A 28 -6.52 0.50 14.21
C PRO A 28 -7.16 1.88 14.41
N TRP A 29 -6.44 2.85 14.99
CA TRP A 29 -6.98 4.18 15.29
C TRP A 29 -7.46 4.94 14.05
N ILE A 30 -6.89 4.67 12.85
CA ILE A 30 -7.30 5.34 11.60
C ILE A 30 -8.75 4.95 11.27
N ALA A 31 -9.04 3.65 11.27
CA ALA A 31 -10.40 3.17 11.04
C ALA A 31 -11.35 3.62 12.15
N GLN A 32 -10.94 3.54 13.42
CA GLN A 32 -11.74 3.97 14.56
C GLN A 32 -12.13 5.46 14.46
N GLN A 33 -11.19 6.32 14.12
CA GLN A 33 -11.46 7.75 13.97
C GLN A 33 -12.34 8.03 12.73
N ALA A 34 -12.12 7.35 11.61
CA ALA A 34 -12.99 7.48 10.44
C ALA A 34 -14.42 7.06 10.75
N LEU A 35 -14.64 6.02 11.54
CA LEU A 35 -15.95 5.53 11.95
C LEU A 35 -16.79 6.54 12.74
N THR A 36 -16.19 7.58 13.29
CA THR A 36 -16.94 8.67 13.95
C THR A 36 -17.78 9.49 12.94
N GLN A 37 -17.48 9.36 11.64
CA GLN A 37 -18.19 10.06 10.56
C GLN A 37 -19.36 9.25 9.97
N ARG A 38 -19.72 8.10 10.58
CA ARG A 38 -20.90 7.33 10.15
C ARG A 38 -22.19 8.16 10.25
N PRO A 39 -23.20 7.88 9.41
CA PRO A 39 -23.29 6.80 8.42
C PRO A 39 -22.60 7.12 7.10
N PHE A 40 -21.93 6.11 6.50
CA PHE A 40 -21.37 6.21 5.16
C PHE A 40 -22.40 5.83 4.09
N LYS A 41 -22.42 6.59 3.00
CA LYS A 41 -23.30 6.34 1.84
C LYS A 41 -22.67 5.42 0.79
N SER A 42 -21.33 5.28 0.82
CA SER A 42 -20.57 4.44 -0.10
C SER A 42 -19.24 4.02 0.50
N LEU A 43 -18.62 2.96 -0.05
CA LEU A 43 -17.26 2.58 0.29
C LEU A 43 -16.25 3.67 -0.07
N ALA A 44 -16.49 4.42 -1.14
CA ALA A 44 -15.65 5.56 -1.51
C ALA A 44 -15.61 6.62 -0.39
N GLN A 45 -16.77 6.90 0.24
CA GLN A 45 -16.82 7.83 1.37
C GLN A 45 -16.05 7.30 2.59
N LEU A 46 -16.16 6.02 2.91
CA LEU A 46 -15.38 5.40 3.98
C LEU A 46 -13.87 5.46 3.69
N LYS A 47 -13.45 5.11 2.47
CA LYS A 47 -12.04 5.23 2.04
C LYS A 47 -11.53 6.66 2.18
N TYR A 48 -12.29 7.63 1.70
CA TYR A 48 -11.94 9.04 1.81
C TYR A 48 -11.79 9.47 3.28
N ALA A 49 -12.71 9.08 4.16
CA ALA A 49 -12.64 9.39 5.58
C ALA A 49 -11.34 8.85 6.22
N MET A 50 -10.99 7.60 5.93
CA MET A 50 -9.73 7.01 6.44
C MET A 50 -8.49 7.72 5.88
N THR A 51 -8.48 8.07 4.60
CA THR A 51 -7.38 8.81 3.97
C THR A 51 -7.23 10.19 4.61
N ARG A 52 -8.33 10.90 4.87
CA ARG A 52 -8.32 12.21 5.52
C ARG A 52 -7.79 12.13 6.94
N VAL A 53 -8.21 11.14 7.72
CA VAL A 53 -7.71 10.92 9.09
C VAL A 53 -6.18 10.83 9.10
N LEU A 54 -5.59 10.06 8.18
CA LEU A 54 -4.15 9.92 8.09
C LEU A 54 -3.45 11.19 7.57
N ALA A 55 -4.05 11.87 6.59
CA ALA A 55 -3.51 13.12 6.07
C ALA A 55 -3.46 14.21 7.15
N ASP A 56 -4.55 14.34 7.92
CA ASP A 56 -4.69 15.36 8.96
C ASP A 56 -3.85 15.04 10.23
N ALA A 57 -3.45 13.79 10.41
CA ALA A 57 -2.59 13.37 11.53
C ALA A 57 -1.13 13.82 11.40
N GLY A 58 -0.73 14.32 10.24
CA GLY A 58 0.60 14.89 10.00
C GLY A 58 1.71 13.86 9.77
N GLU A 59 2.89 14.38 9.44
CA GLU A 59 4.03 13.59 8.97
C GLU A 59 4.51 12.53 9.96
N GLN A 60 4.57 12.87 11.24
CA GLN A 60 5.04 11.91 12.27
C GLN A 60 4.15 10.67 12.36
N ALA A 61 2.83 10.84 12.29
CA ALA A 61 1.88 9.73 12.29
C ALA A 61 1.99 8.89 10.99
N GLN A 62 2.19 9.56 9.87
CA GLN A 62 2.40 8.92 8.57
C GLN A 62 3.67 8.05 8.57
N VAL A 63 4.80 8.57 9.04
CA VAL A 63 6.06 7.81 9.15
C VAL A 63 5.92 6.66 10.14
N LYS A 64 5.20 6.86 11.25
CA LYS A 64 4.92 5.79 12.21
C LYS A 64 4.13 4.64 11.56
N LEU A 65 3.12 4.97 10.75
CA LEU A 65 2.35 3.97 10.00
C LEU A 65 3.24 3.23 9.00
N ILE A 66 4.06 3.94 8.22
CA ILE A 66 4.98 3.30 7.25
C ILE A 66 5.91 2.32 7.98
N ARG A 67 6.47 2.72 9.12
CA ARG A 67 7.36 1.86 9.93
C ARG A 67 6.67 0.66 10.58
N ALA A 68 5.34 0.70 10.72
CA ALA A 68 4.56 -0.44 11.23
C ALA A 68 4.41 -1.57 10.19
N HIS A 69 4.65 -1.28 8.89
CA HIS A 69 4.54 -2.29 7.84
C HIS A 69 5.77 -3.21 7.81
N PRO A 70 5.57 -4.50 7.54
CA PRO A 70 6.67 -5.43 7.40
C PRO A 70 7.41 -5.22 6.07
N GLU A 71 8.71 -5.51 6.07
CA GLU A 71 9.50 -5.59 4.85
C GLU A 71 9.03 -6.71 3.92
N LEU A 72 9.12 -6.49 2.61
CA LEU A 72 8.89 -7.56 1.63
C LEU A 72 10.02 -8.61 1.72
N ALA A 73 9.64 -9.88 1.75
CA ALA A 73 10.55 -11.01 1.98
C ALA A 73 11.48 -10.80 3.20
N GLY A 74 11.03 -10.02 4.19
CA GLY A 74 11.83 -9.66 5.36
C GLY A 74 11.88 -10.75 6.42
N LYS A 75 12.55 -10.43 7.54
CA LYS A 75 12.68 -11.35 8.69
C LYS A 75 11.33 -11.82 9.23
N ALA A 76 10.31 -10.96 9.25
CA ALA A 76 8.98 -11.29 9.72
C ALA A 76 8.31 -12.38 8.87
N MET A 77 8.57 -12.41 7.56
CA MET A 77 8.08 -13.51 6.69
C MET A 77 8.79 -14.82 7.03
N VAL A 78 10.11 -14.80 7.19
CA VAL A 78 10.90 -15.98 7.54
C VAL A 78 10.53 -16.53 8.91
N SER A 79 10.30 -15.66 9.90
CA SER A 79 9.90 -16.03 11.26
C SER A 79 8.39 -16.31 11.41
N LYS A 80 7.60 -16.16 10.35
CA LYS A 80 6.13 -16.34 10.35
C LYS A 80 5.42 -15.43 11.35
N THR A 81 5.88 -14.21 11.51
CA THR A 81 5.30 -13.19 12.43
C THR A 81 4.55 -12.09 11.70
N LEU A 82 4.27 -12.26 10.40
CA LEU A 82 3.41 -11.37 9.62
C LEU A 82 1.95 -11.47 10.08
N THR A 83 1.17 -10.39 9.85
CA THR A 83 -0.30 -10.49 9.93
C THR A 83 -0.83 -11.46 8.88
N ALA A 84 -2.06 -11.95 9.07
CA ALA A 84 -2.68 -12.90 8.13
C ALA A 84 -2.79 -12.28 6.73
N GLU A 85 -3.18 -11.01 6.65
CA GLU A 85 -3.31 -10.24 5.41
C GLU A 85 -1.96 -10.09 4.70
N SER A 86 -0.93 -9.65 5.41
CA SER A 86 0.43 -9.48 4.86
C SER A 86 1.04 -10.82 4.43
N THR A 87 0.79 -11.90 5.18
CA THR A 87 1.22 -13.25 4.80
C THR A 87 0.58 -13.67 3.47
N GLN A 88 -0.74 -13.50 3.34
CA GLN A 88 -1.46 -13.86 2.14
C GLN A 88 -1.00 -13.05 0.92
N GLU A 89 -0.80 -11.75 1.09
CA GLU A 89 -0.35 -10.85 0.03
C GLU A 89 1.04 -11.23 -0.48
N GLN A 90 2.01 -11.44 0.41
CA GLN A 90 3.38 -11.81 0.04
C GLN A 90 3.46 -13.22 -0.57
N THR A 91 2.66 -14.17 -0.07
CA THR A 91 2.59 -15.53 -0.63
C THR A 91 2.04 -15.51 -2.06
N LYS A 92 0.94 -14.77 -2.30
CA LYS A 92 0.37 -14.62 -3.66
C LYS A 92 1.32 -13.94 -4.63
N ALA A 93 2.21 -13.08 -4.17
CA ALA A 93 3.25 -12.45 -4.98
C ALA A 93 4.47 -13.36 -5.24
N GLY A 94 4.44 -14.60 -4.74
CA GLY A 94 5.53 -15.57 -4.91
C GLY A 94 6.79 -15.24 -4.10
N LEU A 95 6.72 -14.35 -3.13
CA LEU A 95 7.87 -13.96 -2.31
C LEU A 95 8.33 -15.07 -1.37
N THR A 96 7.46 -16.06 -1.09
CA THR A 96 7.81 -17.27 -0.34
C THR A 96 8.65 -18.26 -1.14
N ASP A 97 8.67 -18.13 -2.48
CA ASP A 97 9.30 -19.06 -3.43
C ASP A 97 10.49 -18.41 -4.16
N CYS A 98 11.16 -17.46 -3.51
CA CYS A 98 12.36 -16.82 -4.05
C CYS A 98 13.52 -17.82 -4.15
N THR A 99 14.28 -17.74 -5.25
CA THR A 99 15.61 -18.39 -5.29
C THR A 99 16.53 -17.74 -4.28
N PRO A 100 17.64 -18.39 -3.88
CA PRO A 100 18.62 -17.78 -2.99
C PRO A 100 19.15 -16.42 -3.50
N GLU A 101 19.33 -16.29 -4.82
CA GLU A 101 19.81 -15.09 -5.49
C GLU A 101 18.74 -13.97 -5.44
N GLU A 102 17.49 -14.28 -5.76
CA GLU A 102 16.36 -13.35 -5.66
C GLU A 102 16.18 -12.87 -4.23
N PHE A 103 16.24 -13.79 -3.27
CA PHE A 103 16.12 -13.46 -1.86
C PHE A 103 17.28 -12.55 -1.40
N ALA A 104 18.52 -12.89 -1.74
CA ALA A 104 19.69 -12.06 -1.42
C ALA A 104 19.57 -10.66 -2.03
N LYS A 105 19.10 -10.55 -3.27
CA LYS A 105 18.84 -9.27 -3.95
C LYS A 105 17.82 -8.42 -3.18
N ILE A 106 16.68 -9.01 -2.80
CA ILE A 106 15.63 -8.30 -2.06
C ILE A 106 16.15 -7.87 -0.67
N GLN A 107 16.93 -8.72 0.01
CA GLN A 107 17.53 -8.35 1.29
C GLN A 107 18.51 -7.17 1.16
N GLN A 108 19.32 -7.16 0.11
CA GLN A 108 20.22 -6.03 -0.17
C GLN A 108 19.45 -4.75 -0.45
N LEU A 109 18.36 -4.84 -1.23
CA LEU A 109 17.48 -3.71 -1.53
C LEU A 109 16.79 -3.19 -0.26
N ASN A 110 16.28 -4.07 0.61
CA ASN A 110 15.72 -3.69 1.91
C ASN A 110 16.74 -2.93 2.76
N ALA A 111 17.98 -3.44 2.86
CA ALA A 111 19.04 -2.81 3.64
C ALA A 111 19.37 -1.40 3.11
N ASN A 112 19.56 -1.27 1.80
CA ASN A 112 19.87 0.01 1.15
C ASN A 112 18.72 1.01 1.31
N TYR A 113 17.48 0.54 1.17
CA TYR A 113 16.28 1.38 1.27
C TYR A 113 16.09 1.88 2.71
N ASN A 114 16.20 1.00 3.70
CA ASN A 114 16.14 1.39 5.11
C ASN A 114 17.26 2.37 5.48
N ALA A 115 18.48 2.15 4.98
CA ALA A 115 19.60 3.05 5.23
C ALA A 115 19.34 4.45 4.67
N LYS A 116 18.68 4.55 3.51
CA LYS A 116 18.38 5.82 2.86
C LYS A 116 17.19 6.55 3.48
N PHE A 117 16.09 5.85 3.70
CA PHE A 117 14.80 6.47 4.05
C PHE A 117 14.43 6.32 5.54
N GLY A 118 14.98 5.35 6.25
CA GLY A 118 14.68 5.09 7.66
C GLY A 118 13.33 4.39 7.89
N TRP A 119 12.76 3.78 6.85
CA TRP A 119 11.53 2.99 6.91
C TRP A 119 11.52 1.87 5.86
N PRO A 120 10.64 0.83 6.00
CA PRO A 120 10.57 -0.26 5.04
C PRO A 120 9.99 0.18 3.69
N PHE A 121 10.38 -0.51 2.63
CA PHE A 121 9.79 -0.35 1.32
C PHE A 121 8.34 -0.87 1.29
N ILE A 122 7.41 -0.02 0.91
CA ILE A 122 5.99 -0.36 0.82
C ILE A 122 5.58 -0.46 -0.64
N LEU A 123 5.02 -1.60 -1.01
CA LEU A 123 4.47 -1.86 -2.34
C LEU A 123 3.21 -2.72 -2.22
N ALA A 124 2.15 -2.31 -2.91
CA ALA A 124 0.94 -3.11 -3.05
C ALA A 124 1.18 -4.28 -4.01
N VAL A 125 1.75 -5.37 -3.49
CA VAL A 125 2.21 -6.52 -4.29
C VAL A 125 1.09 -7.29 -5.01
N ARG A 126 -0.18 -7.12 -4.60
CA ARG A 126 -1.33 -7.60 -5.38
C ARG A 126 -1.50 -6.85 -6.70
N GLY A 127 -0.71 -5.78 -6.88
CA GLY A 127 -0.65 -4.97 -8.08
C GLY A 127 -1.93 -4.20 -8.37
N PRO A 128 -1.88 -3.36 -9.40
CA PRO A 128 -2.99 -2.51 -9.75
C PRO A 128 -4.26 -3.30 -10.13
N ARG A 129 -4.14 -4.40 -10.80
CA ARG A 129 -5.27 -5.23 -11.25
C ARG A 129 -5.68 -6.34 -10.26
N GLY A 130 -5.05 -6.39 -9.08
CA GLY A 130 -5.31 -7.43 -8.09
C GLY A 130 -4.80 -8.84 -8.45
N VAL A 131 -4.20 -8.99 -9.64
CA VAL A 131 -3.65 -10.27 -10.13
C VAL A 131 -2.24 -10.57 -9.61
N GLY A 132 -1.64 -9.61 -8.94
CA GLY A 132 -0.30 -9.70 -8.36
C GLY A 132 0.79 -9.18 -9.29
N LEU A 133 1.85 -8.63 -8.66
CA LEU A 133 3.12 -8.34 -9.31
C LEU A 133 4.00 -9.59 -9.22
N ASN A 134 4.74 -9.88 -10.29
CA ASN A 134 5.76 -10.90 -10.22
C ASN A 134 7.04 -10.38 -9.55
N LYS A 135 7.93 -11.27 -9.14
CA LYS A 135 9.16 -10.94 -8.44
C LYS A 135 10.05 -9.93 -9.18
N ARG A 136 10.13 -10.06 -10.52
CA ARG A 136 10.90 -9.13 -11.35
C ARG A 136 10.33 -7.71 -11.25
N GLN A 137 9.02 -7.55 -11.39
CA GLN A 137 8.34 -6.26 -11.27
C GLN A 137 8.52 -5.65 -9.88
N ILE A 138 8.52 -6.47 -8.82
CA ILE A 138 8.78 -6.02 -7.46
C ILE A 138 10.21 -5.49 -7.32
N ILE A 139 11.21 -6.22 -7.83
CA ILE A 139 12.62 -5.81 -7.80
C ILE A 139 12.83 -4.52 -8.62
N GLU A 140 12.28 -4.43 -9.82
CA GLU A 140 12.34 -3.23 -10.66
C GLU A 140 11.73 -2.00 -9.96
N ALA A 141 10.56 -2.16 -9.32
CA ALA A 141 9.94 -1.09 -8.55
C ALA A 141 10.82 -0.66 -7.37
N PHE A 142 11.46 -1.61 -6.70
CA PHE A 142 12.37 -1.36 -5.60
C PHE A 142 13.58 -0.53 -6.05
N GLU A 143 14.27 -1.00 -7.12
CA GLU A 143 15.45 -0.33 -7.67
C GLU A 143 15.12 1.10 -8.12
N ARG A 144 14.03 1.28 -8.86
CA ARG A 144 13.57 2.60 -9.30
C ARG A 144 13.33 3.55 -8.13
N ARG A 145 12.57 3.12 -7.12
CA ARG A 145 12.18 3.97 -5.99
C ARG A 145 13.34 4.26 -5.03
N LEU A 146 14.35 3.39 -4.99
CA LEU A 146 15.55 3.61 -4.18
C LEU A 146 16.27 4.92 -4.55
N HIS A 147 16.15 5.41 -5.78
CA HIS A 147 16.75 6.66 -6.24
C HIS A 147 15.89 7.90 -5.94
N GLY A 148 14.65 7.73 -5.47
CA GLY A 148 13.70 8.80 -5.20
C GLY A 148 14.13 9.78 -4.10
N HIS A 149 13.48 10.96 -4.08
CA HIS A 149 13.61 11.93 -2.99
C HIS A 149 12.79 11.48 -1.77
N PRO A 150 13.26 11.65 -0.52
CA PRO A 150 12.58 11.16 0.68
C PRO A 150 11.11 11.63 0.81
N ASP A 151 10.80 12.89 0.52
CA ASP A 151 9.43 13.41 0.63
C ASP A 151 8.49 12.75 -0.37
N PHE A 152 8.95 12.54 -1.60
CA PHE A 152 8.19 11.83 -2.62
C PHE A 152 8.03 10.37 -2.26
N GLU A 153 9.08 9.76 -1.76
CA GLU A 153 9.04 8.35 -1.37
C GLU A 153 8.09 8.12 -0.19
N ARG A 154 8.01 9.08 0.75
CA ARG A 154 6.99 9.03 1.82
C ARG A 154 5.58 9.04 1.24
N GLN A 155 5.28 9.94 0.30
CA GLN A 155 3.97 9.99 -0.37
C GLN A 155 3.69 8.71 -1.15
N GLU A 156 4.70 8.18 -1.83
CA GLU A 156 4.60 6.92 -2.56
C GLU A 156 4.28 5.74 -1.64
N CYS A 157 4.92 5.66 -0.47
CA CYS A 157 4.59 4.67 0.55
C CYS A 157 3.13 4.80 1.00
N LEU A 158 2.67 6.03 1.29
CA LEU A 158 1.29 6.26 1.71
C LEU A 158 0.28 5.87 0.63
N ARG A 159 0.57 6.19 -0.63
CA ARG A 159 -0.24 5.79 -1.78
C ARG A 159 -0.37 4.27 -1.87
N ASN A 160 0.74 3.55 -1.72
CA ASN A 160 0.74 2.09 -1.70
C ASN A 160 -0.03 1.52 -0.49
N ILE A 161 0.10 2.13 0.70
CA ILE A 161 -0.68 1.75 1.87
C ILE A 161 -2.18 1.91 1.60
N HIS A 162 -2.60 3.05 1.07
CA HIS A 162 -4.00 3.27 0.73
C HIS A 162 -4.51 2.28 -0.32
N ARG A 163 -3.64 1.89 -1.26
CA ARG A 163 -3.97 0.84 -2.23
C ARG A 163 -4.15 -0.53 -1.56
N ILE A 164 -3.28 -0.89 -0.64
CA ILE A 164 -3.41 -2.12 0.17
C ILE A 164 -4.73 -2.10 0.95
N VAL A 165 -5.02 -1.00 1.62
CA VAL A 165 -6.26 -0.82 2.38
C VAL A 165 -7.50 -0.95 1.49
N GLU A 166 -7.47 -0.37 0.29
CA GLU A 166 -8.55 -0.48 -0.68
C GLU A 166 -8.79 -1.93 -1.11
N ILE A 167 -7.74 -2.66 -1.42
CA ILE A 167 -7.83 -4.08 -1.80
C ILE A 167 -8.43 -4.90 -0.64
N ARG A 168 -7.93 -4.71 0.57
CA ARG A 168 -8.43 -5.39 1.79
C ARG A 168 -9.89 -5.05 2.07
N LEU A 169 -10.26 -3.78 1.87
CA LEU A 169 -11.63 -3.32 2.05
C LEU A 169 -12.57 -3.96 1.01
N ASN A 170 -12.15 -3.97 -0.26
CA ASN A 170 -12.92 -4.63 -1.31
C ASN A 170 -13.12 -6.12 -1.01
N ASP A 171 -12.09 -6.82 -0.56
CA ASP A 171 -12.18 -8.22 -0.13
C ASP A 171 -13.19 -8.40 1.02
N LYS A 172 -13.16 -7.53 2.04
CA LYS A 172 -14.11 -7.59 3.17
C LYS A 172 -15.56 -7.36 2.76
N PHE A 173 -15.79 -6.46 1.80
CA PHE A 173 -17.12 -6.10 1.31
C PHE A 173 -17.56 -6.88 0.06
N GLY A 174 -16.73 -7.77 -0.45
CA GLY A 174 -17.03 -8.56 -1.65
C GLY A 174 -17.22 -7.71 -2.90
N VAL A 175 -16.45 -6.63 -3.03
CA VAL A 175 -16.54 -5.70 -4.16
C VAL A 175 -15.44 -6.00 -5.17
N GLU A 176 -15.85 -6.24 -6.41
CA GLU A 176 -14.92 -6.37 -7.52
C GLU A 176 -14.38 -4.99 -7.97
N PRO A 177 -13.14 -4.93 -8.47
CA PRO A 177 -12.57 -3.69 -9.00
C PRO A 177 -13.42 -3.08 -10.11
N THR A 178 -13.68 -1.78 -10.03
CA THR A 178 -14.46 -1.02 -11.03
C THR A 178 -13.57 -0.44 -12.14
N GLN A 179 -14.18 0.12 -13.19
CA GLN A 179 -13.44 0.81 -14.25
C GLN A 179 -12.62 2.01 -13.73
N GLY A 180 -13.08 2.72 -12.72
CA GLY A 180 -12.30 3.78 -12.05
C GLY A 180 -11.02 3.25 -11.46
N GLN A 181 -11.03 2.01 -11.01
CA GLN A 181 -9.85 1.30 -10.53
C GLN A 181 -8.85 1.04 -11.68
N GLN A 182 -9.33 0.65 -12.87
CA GLN A 182 -8.48 0.50 -14.05
C GLN A 182 -7.78 1.80 -14.45
N VAL A 183 -8.50 2.92 -14.40
CA VAL A 183 -7.90 4.24 -14.70
C VAL A 183 -6.79 4.58 -13.71
N TRP A 184 -7.02 4.32 -12.43
CA TRP A 184 -5.97 4.47 -11.42
C TRP A 184 -4.76 3.58 -11.70
N ASP A 185 -5.00 2.34 -12.05
CA ASP A 185 -3.98 1.36 -12.36
C ASP A 185 -3.13 1.78 -13.58
N TRP A 186 -3.77 2.33 -14.61
CA TRP A 186 -3.06 2.89 -15.76
C TRP A 186 -2.22 4.13 -15.39
N GLN A 187 -2.71 4.98 -14.50
CA GLN A 187 -1.90 6.11 -14.01
C GLN A 187 -0.67 5.64 -13.22
N GLU A 188 -0.83 4.59 -12.42
CA GLU A 188 0.28 3.94 -11.72
C GLU A 188 1.32 3.38 -12.71
N GLU A 189 0.85 2.71 -13.75
CA GLU A 189 1.72 2.16 -14.80
C GLU A 189 2.45 3.29 -15.54
N LEU A 190 1.75 4.34 -15.93
CA LEU A 190 2.33 5.51 -16.59
C LEU A 190 3.36 6.24 -15.71
N SER A 191 3.17 6.26 -14.39
CA SER A 191 4.12 6.91 -13.49
C SER A 191 5.52 6.29 -13.49
N GLN A 192 5.66 5.07 -14.03
CA GLN A 192 6.94 4.39 -14.20
C GLN A 192 7.78 4.98 -15.35
N TYR A 193 7.15 5.71 -16.24
CA TYR A 193 7.76 6.32 -17.41
C TYR A 193 7.97 7.84 -17.23
N SER A 194 8.32 8.27 -16.01
CA SER A 194 8.66 9.67 -15.77
C SER A 194 9.98 10.04 -16.41
N ASP A 195 10.12 11.32 -16.82
CA ASP A 195 11.32 11.81 -17.44
C ASP A 195 12.56 11.65 -16.54
N PRO A 196 13.76 11.54 -17.14
CA PRO A 196 15.02 11.57 -16.40
C PRO A 196 15.13 12.83 -15.52
N GLY A 197 15.67 12.68 -14.31
CA GLY A 197 15.80 13.77 -13.36
C GLY A 197 14.60 13.95 -12.42
N TYR A 198 13.60 13.11 -12.48
CA TYR A 198 12.50 13.06 -11.52
C TYR A 198 13.01 13.00 -10.07
N ALA A 199 13.96 12.12 -9.79
CA ALA A 199 14.53 11.95 -8.47
C ALA A 199 15.26 13.21 -7.96
N GLU A 200 15.89 13.98 -8.87
CA GLU A 200 16.63 15.20 -8.54
C GLU A 200 15.71 16.38 -8.31
N LYS A 201 14.65 16.50 -9.12
CA LYS A 201 13.72 17.63 -9.10
C LYS A 201 12.58 17.45 -8.12
N GLY A 202 12.35 16.24 -7.64
CA GLY A 202 11.21 15.90 -6.80
C GLY A 202 9.86 16.14 -7.49
N GLN A 203 9.81 16.11 -8.82
CA GLN A 203 8.61 16.34 -9.61
C GLN A 203 8.40 15.19 -10.59
N LEU A 204 7.20 14.63 -10.57
CA LEU A 204 6.79 13.72 -11.62
C LEU A 204 6.53 14.54 -12.89
N THR A 205 7.43 14.41 -13.87
CA THR A 205 7.29 15.05 -15.16
C THR A 205 7.04 13.97 -16.20
N VAL A 206 5.90 14.04 -16.85
CA VAL A 206 5.59 13.20 -18.01
C VAL A 206 5.58 14.11 -19.23
N THR A 207 6.51 13.88 -20.16
CA THR A 207 6.56 14.61 -21.40
C THR A 207 5.77 13.85 -22.46
N TYR A 208 4.74 14.49 -22.98
CA TYR A 208 3.97 13.96 -24.10
C TYR A 208 4.71 14.23 -25.40
N LEU A 209 4.78 13.23 -26.28
CA LEU A 209 5.30 13.38 -27.63
C LEU A 209 6.82 13.72 -27.70
N THR A 210 7.63 13.04 -26.93
CA THR A 210 9.07 12.99 -27.20
C THR A 210 9.35 11.97 -28.29
N ASP A 211 10.19 12.33 -29.23
CA ASP A 211 10.79 11.41 -30.19
C ASP A 211 11.73 10.46 -29.43
N ALA A 212 11.18 9.36 -28.90
CA ALA A 212 11.94 8.32 -28.24
C ALA A 212 11.91 7.04 -29.08
#